data_1938c1dd83f2ad98a62a3ea9db843706
#
_entry.id   1938c1dd83f2ad98a62a3ea9db843706
#
_cell.length_a   1.000
_cell.length_b   1.000
_cell.length_c   1.000
_cell.angle_alpha   90.00
_cell.angle_beta   90.00
_cell.angle_gamma   90.00
#
_symmetry.space_group_name_H-M   'P 1'
#
loop_
_entity.id
_entity.type
_entity.pdbx_description
1 polymer ?
#
loop_
_entity_poly.entity_id
_entity_poly.type
_entity_poly.pdbx_seq_one_letter_code
_entity_poly.pdbx_strand_id
1 'polypeptide(L)'
;MVKVEKGDVIRLRYTGRIKETGEIFDTTDEEIAKQAGIYKESGVYGPVPIAVGAGHVIKGLDEQLEGLEVGKKYEIIVPPEKGFGKRDPKLIKVFTLGQFRRQGIIPFPGMPIEIESEGGRKIKGRVLTVSGGRVRVDFNHPYAGKHLIYEVEIVEKVEDPIEKVKAMIELRLPRIDTNKVVIEVGEKDVTINFTPVLEEIDKNTLVLGEILLESDLKFIGYEDVTFKPNVEELLKPPEEAAEENVEEKVEEQEETEEAGPAETVQEEKTESDETGEVKEETENKAEPTEEIVEETKAEEATSPEDDEKTGQ
;
A
#
# COMPACT_ATOMS: atom_id res chain seq x y z
N MET A 1 -23.10 16.81 -15.67
CA MET A 1 -22.16 15.71 -15.48
C MET A 1 -20.86 16.32 -14.99
N VAL A 2 -20.29 15.77 -13.92
CA VAL A 2 -19.07 16.29 -13.29
C VAL A 2 -17.88 15.79 -14.10
N LYS A 3 -17.06 16.70 -14.62
CA LYS A 3 -15.80 16.39 -15.30
C LYS A 3 -14.64 16.55 -14.33
N VAL A 4 -13.61 15.78 -14.59
CA VAL A 4 -12.40 15.77 -13.77
C VAL A 4 -11.36 16.70 -14.38
N GLU A 5 -10.69 17.47 -13.54
CA GLU A 5 -9.62 18.39 -13.90
C GLU A 5 -8.31 17.99 -13.21
N LYS A 6 -7.20 18.53 -13.69
CA LYS A 6 -5.90 18.35 -13.07
C LYS A 6 -5.90 18.90 -11.62
N GLY A 7 -5.40 18.13 -10.68
CA GLY A 7 -5.41 18.45 -9.24
C GLY A 7 -6.65 17.95 -8.50
N ASP A 8 -7.66 17.44 -9.22
CA ASP A 8 -8.80 16.81 -8.56
C ASP A 8 -8.40 15.49 -7.90
N VAL A 9 -8.91 15.26 -6.71
CA VAL A 9 -8.82 13.97 -6.03
C VAL A 9 -10.03 13.13 -6.44
N ILE A 10 -9.77 11.95 -6.96
CA ILE A 10 -10.80 11.03 -7.44
C ILE A 10 -10.60 9.62 -6.87
N ARG A 11 -11.68 8.84 -6.86
CA ARG A 11 -11.62 7.40 -6.61
C ARG A 11 -11.75 6.67 -7.94
N LEU A 12 -10.68 5.96 -8.34
CA LEU A 12 -10.55 5.31 -9.64
C LEU A 12 -10.64 3.79 -9.52
N ARG A 13 -11.50 3.18 -10.31
CA ARG A 13 -11.43 1.73 -10.64
C ARG A 13 -10.76 1.54 -11.97
N TYR A 14 -9.89 0.55 -12.07
CA TYR A 14 -9.31 0.21 -13.35
C TYR A 14 -8.94 -1.26 -13.46
N THR A 15 -8.84 -1.74 -14.71
CA THR A 15 -8.23 -3.01 -15.08
C THR A 15 -7.30 -2.78 -16.25
N GLY A 16 -6.02 -3.09 -16.05
CA GLY A 16 -4.97 -2.97 -17.04
C GLY A 16 -4.70 -4.31 -17.74
N ARG A 17 -4.71 -4.33 -19.06
CA ARG A 17 -4.37 -5.50 -19.86
C ARG A 17 -3.37 -5.18 -20.96
N ILE A 18 -2.61 -6.19 -21.36
CA ILE A 18 -1.70 -6.10 -22.50
C ILE A 18 -2.55 -6.18 -23.79
N LYS A 19 -2.43 -5.19 -24.66
CA LYS A 19 -3.24 -5.10 -25.90
C LYS A 19 -3.07 -6.31 -26.81
N GLU A 20 -1.83 -6.81 -26.93
CA GLU A 20 -1.48 -7.88 -27.89
C GLU A 20 -1.94 -9.26 -27.43
N THR A 21 -2.00 -9.49 -26.12
CA THR A 21 -2.31 -10.82 -25.55
C THR A 21 -3.63 -10.89 -24.82
N GLY A 22 -4.17 -9.73 -24.41
CA GLY A 22 -5.33 -9.67 -23.52
C GLY A 22 -5.03 -10.02 -22.07
N GLU A 23 -3.78 -10.35 -21.74
CA GLU A 23 -3.34 -10.71 -20.39
C GLU A 23 -3.54 -9.53 -19.42
N ILE A 24 -4.27 -9.77 -18.33
CA ILE A 24 -4.49 -8.80 -17.26
C ILE A 24 -3.24 -8.80 -16.38
N PHE A 25 -2.67 -7.62 -16.14
CA PHE A 25 -1.46 -7.49 -15.34
C PHE A 25 -1.66 -6.65 -14.08
N ASP A 26 -2.77 -5.88 -14.02
CA ASP A 26 -3.09 -5.02 -12.87
C ASP A 26 -4.59 -4.74 -12.84
N THR A 27 -5.19 -4.70 -11.65
CA THR A 27 -6.61 -4.38 -11.46
C THR A 27 -6.90 -3.98 -10.02
N THR A 28 -7.86 -3.08 -9.87
CA THR A 28 -8.44 -2.73 -8.57
C THR A 28 -9.61 -3.63 -8.16
N ASP A 29 -10.00 -4.58 -9.01
CA ASP A 29 -11.08 -5.52 -8.74
C ASP A 29 -10.51 -6.85 -8.24
N GLU A 30 -10.92 -7.24 -7.03
CA GLU A 30 -10.43 -8.44 -6.36
C GLU A 30 -10.80 -9.73 -7.11
N GLU A 31 -12.03 -9.80 -7.64
CA GLU A 31 -12.48 -11.00 -8.34
C GLU A 31 -11.75 -11.18 -9.68
N ILE A 32 -11.54 -10.07 -10.41
CA ILE A 32 -10.74 -10.08 -11.63
C ILE A 32 -9.30 -10.47 -11.31
N ALA A 33 -8.70 -9.97 -10.21
CA ALA A 33 -7.36 -10.34 -9.79
C ALA A 33 -7.24 -11.85 -9.51
N LYS A 34 -8.23 -12.43 -8.83
CA LYS A 34 -8.29 -13.89 -8.56
C LYS A 34 -8.41 -14.70 -9.85
N GLN A 35 -9.29 -14.30 -10.75
CA GLN A 35 -9.50 -14.98 -12.04
C GLN A 35 -8.26 -14.90 -12.94
N ALA A 36 -7.56 -13.75 -12.93
CA ALA A 36 -6.34 -13.55 -13.70
C ALA A 36 -5.09 -14.18 -13.06
N GLY A 37 -5.19 -14.72 -11.84
CA GLY A 37 -4.06 -15.31 -11.12
C GLY A 37 -3.02 -14.29 -10.64
N ILE A 38 -3.39 -13.02 -10.50
CA ILE A 38 -2.52 -11.93 -10.02
C ILE A 38 -2.91 -11.43 -8.61
N TYR A 39 -3.87 -12.09 -7.98
CA TYR A 39 -4.32 -11.76 -6.63
C TYR A 39 -3.16 -11.82 -5.62
N LYS A 40 -3.10 -10.83 -4.74
CA LYS A 40 -2.17 -10.77 -3.63
C LYS A 40 -2.96 -10.55 -2.34
N GLU A 41 -2.71 -11.35 -1.34
CA GLU A 41 -3.36 -11.22 -0.03
C GLU A 41 -3.09 -9.86 0.65
N SER A 42 -1.89 -9.30 0.40
CA SER A 42 -1.51 -7.97 0.88
C SER A 42 -1.92 -6.83 -0.05
N GLY A 43 -2.63 -7.13 -1.15
CA GLY A 43 -3.10 -6.13 -2.11
C GLY A 43 -4.25 -5.30 -1.56
N VAL A 44 -4.32 -4.06 -2.01
CA VAL A 44 -5.47 -3.18 -1.75
C VAL A 44 -6.38 -3.23 -2.97
N TYR A 45 -7.64 -3.61 -2.76
CA TYR A 45 -8.66 -3.71 -3.80
C TYR A 45 -9.79 -2.73 -3.51
N GLY A 46 -10.50 -2.33 -4.55
CA GLY A 46 -11.52 -1.30 -4.50
C GLY A 46 -11.13 -0.04 -5.25
N PRO A 47 -11.95 1.01 -5.23
CA PRO A 47 -11.62 2.28 -5.87
C PRO A 47 -10.42 2.93 -5.20
N VAL A 48 -9.32 3.10 -5.95
CA VAL A 48 -8.07 3.70 -5.45
C VAL A 48 -8.16 5.21 -5.50
N PRO A 49 -7.84 5.92 -4.40
CA PRO A 49 -7.78 7.37 -4.41
C PRO A 49 -6.51 7.83 -5.14
N ILE A 50 -6.66 8.79 -6.05
CA ILE A 50 -5.55 9.44 -6.76
C ILE A 50 -5.82 10.92 -6.96
N ALA A 51 -4.76 11.73 -7.07
CA ALA A 51 -4.84 13.09 -7.58
C ALA A 51 -4.47 13.09 -9.06
N VAL A 52 -5.34 13.63 -9.90
CA VAL A 52 -5.18 13.65 -11.35
C VAL A 52 -4.02 14.54 -11.77
N GLY A 53 -3.09 14.00 -12.54
CA GLY A 53 -1.89 14.70 -12.98
C GLY A 53 -0.73 14.70 -11.99
N ALA A 54 -0.88 14.01 -10.83
CA ALA A 54 0.19 13.88 -9.83
C ALA A 54 1.17 12.74 -10.13
N GLY A 55 0.88 11.89 -11.12
CA GLY A 55 1.71 10.73 -11.46
C GLY A 55 1.50 9.54 -10.53
N HIS A 56 0.36 9.43 -9.89
CA HIS A 56 -0.01 8.28 -9.05
C HIS A 56 -0.24 7.00 -9.87
N VAL A 57 -0.60 7.17 -11.13
CA VAL A 57 -0.73 6.09 -12.12
C VAL A 57 0.27 6.31 -13.26
N ILE A 58 0.40 5.33 -14.18
CA ILE A 58 1.32 5.49 -15.31
C ILE A 58 0.94 6.71 -16.16
N LYS A 59 1.97 7.39 -16.67
CA LYS A 59 1.84 8.68 -17.36
C LYS A 59 0.74 8.71 -18.43
N GLY A 60 0.66 7.66 -19.25
CA GLY A 60 -0.32 7.62 -20.34
C GLY A 60 -1.76 7.43 -19.89
N LEU A 61 -1.97 6.90 -18.69
CA LEU A 61 -3.27 6.84 -18.05
C LEU A 61 -3.59 8.20 -17.40
N ASP A 62 -2.67 8.72 -16.60
CA ASP A 62 -2.83 9.97 -15.87
C ASP A 62 -3.20 11.15 -16.78
N GLU A 63 -2.51 11.30 -17.90
CA GLU A 63 -2.78 12.36 -18.90
C GLU A 63 -4.17 12.25 -19.56
N GLN A 64 -4.78 11.06 -19.59
CA GLN A 64 -6.06 10.82 -20.23
C GLN A 64 -7.26 10.80 -19.28
N LEU A 65 -7.01 10.90 -17.96
CA LEU A 65 -8.07 11.02 -16.95
C LEU A 65 -8.71 12.41 -16.98
N GLU A 66 -7.94 13.45 -17.33
CA GLU A 66 -8.45 14.82 -17.40
C GLU A 66 -9.58 14.94 -18.44
N GLY A 67 -10.67 15.57 -18.05
CA GLY A 67 -11.86 15.76 -18.89
C GLY A 67 -12.86 14.61 -18.92
N LEU A 68 -12.54 13.45 -18.31
CA LEU A 68 -13.45 12.33 -18.18
C LEU A 68 -14.60 12.67 -17.22
N GLU A 69 -15.71 11.99 -17.39
CA GLU A 69 -16.91 12.18 -16.59
C GLU A 69 -17.01 11.09 -15.49
N VAL A 70 -17.38 11.51 -14.30
CA VAL A 70 -17.64 10.60 -13.17
C VAL A 70 -18.79 9.66 -13.47
N GLY A 71 -18.67 8.39 -13.09
CA GLY A 71 -19.66 7.34 -13.25
C GLY A 71 -19.72 6.71 -14.65
N LYS A 72 -18.78 7.07 -15.53
CA LYS A 72 -18.68 6.46 -16.87
C LYS A 72 -17.45 5.58 -16.99
N LYS A 73 -17.59 4.50 -17.77
CA LYS A 73 -16.49 3.62 -18.13
C LYS A 73 -15.84 4.06 -19.44
N TYR A 74 -14.53 4.04 -19.45
CA TYR A 74 -13.71 4.39 -20.61
C TYR A 74 -12.67 3.32 -20.87
N GLU A 75 -12.28 3.16 -22.13
CA GLU A 75 -11.13 2.36 -22.53
C GLU A 75 -10.03 3.30 -22.99
N ILE A 76 -8.87 3.23 -22.30
CA ILE A 76 -7.71 4.08 -22.52
C ILE A 76 -6.58 3.23 -23.08
N ILE A 77 -6.04 3.61 -24.25
CA ILE A 77 -4.88 2.94 -24.84
C ILE A 77 -3.63 3.73 -24.50
N VAL A 78 -2.68 3.04 -23.86
CA VAL A 78 -1.40 3.62 -23.45
C VAL A 78 -0.28 3.02 -24.32
N PRO A 79 0.42 3.85 -25.12
CA PRO A 79 1.59 3.40 -25.89
C PRO A 79 2.80 3.14 -24.98
N PRO A 80 3.75 2.31 -25.43
CA PRO A 80 4.91 1.93 -24.60
C PRO A 80 5.67 3.10 -23.99
N GLU A 81 5.82 4.21 -24.72
CA GLU A 81 6.57 5.39 -24.27
C GLU A 81 5.95 6.10 -23.07
N LYS A 82 4.63 5.99 -22.94
CA LYS A 82 3.84 6.55 -21.84
C LYS A 82 3.41 5.51 -20.79
N GLY A 83 3.80 4.24 -21.02
CA GLY A 83 3.61 3.13 -20.11
C GLY A 83 4.91 2.70 -19.45
N PHE A 84 5.30 1.44 -19.66
CA PHE A 84 6.54 0.86 -19.08
C PHE A 84 7.79 1.09 -19.92
N GLY A 85 7.77 2.02 -20.86
CA GLY A 85 8.89 2.38 -21.74
C GLY A 85 9.05 1.46 -22.94
N LYS A 86 9.89 1.89 -23.88
CA LYS A 86 10.30 1.05 -25.00
C LYS A 86 11.24 -0.05 -24.52
N ARG A 87 11.22 -1.18 -25.22
CA ARG A 87 12.19 -2.25 -24.98
C ARG A 87 13.55 -1.82 -25.50
N ASP A 88 14.56 -1.74 -24.62
CA ASP A 88 15.93 -1.39 -24.95
C ASP A 88 16.73 -2.65 -25.32
N PRO A 89 17.24 -2.75 -26.56
CA PRO A 89 18.11 -3.86 -26.94
C PRO A 89 19.42 -3.95 -26.13
N LYS A 90 19.88 -2.84 -25.54
CA LYS A 90 21.10 -2.79 -24.70
C LYS A 90 20.91 -3.55 -23.37
N LEU A 91 19.67 -3.69 -22.91
CA LEU A 91 19.31 -4.47 -21.75
C LEU A 91 19.18 -5.96 -22.05
N ILE A 92 19.35 -6.39 -23.31
CA ILE A 92 19.44 -7.79 -23.68
C ILE A 92 20.90 -8.19 -23.70
N LYS A 93 21.33 -8.96 -22.67
CA LYS A 93 22.73 -9.37 -22.52
C LYS A 93 22.93 -10.84 -22.88
N VAL A 94 24.14 -11.17 -23.33
CA VAL A 94 24.53 -12.54 -23.68
C VAL A 94 25.54 -13.04 -22.67
N PHE A 95 25.22 -14.17 -22.06
CA PHE A 95 26.07 -14.88 -21.12
C PHE A 95 26.50 -16.23 -21.71
N THR A 96 27.58 -16.81 -21.18
CA THR A 96 27.97 -18.17 -21.55
C THR A 96 27.18 -19.18 -20.69
N LEU A 97 26.82 -20.31 -21.28
CA LEU A 97 26.15 -21.40 -20.54
C LEU A 97 27.03 -21.88 -19.37
N GLY A 98 28.37 -21.80 -19.52
CA GLY A 98 29.31 -22.16 -18.45
C GLY A 98 29.21 -21.28 -17.20
N GLN A 99 28.80 -19.99 -17.32
CA GLN A 99 28.58 -19.12 -16.17
C GLN A 99 27.40 -19.62 -15.32
N PHE A 100 26.30 -20.01 -15.96
CA PHE A 100 25.15 -20.58 -15.28
C PHE A 100 25.46 -21.94 -14.64
N ARG A 101 26.17 -22.81 -15.36
CA ARG A 101 26.54 -24.14 -14.82
C ARG A 101 27.44 -24.06 -13.60
N ARG A 102 28.35 -23.10 -13.53
CA ARG A 102 29.18 -22.87 -12.33
C ARG A 102 28.37 -22.47 -11.09
N GLN A 103 27.20 -21.89 -11.30
CA GLN A 103 26.23 -21.55 -10.23
C GLN A 103 25.19 -22.67 -10.01
N GLY A 104 25.35 -23.83 -10.66
CA GLY A 104 24.40 -24.94 -10.56
C GLY A 104 23.07 -24.70 -11.30
N ILE A 105 23.00 -23.65 -12.16
CA ILE A 105 21.76 -23.26 -12.86
C ILE A 105 21.75 -23.88 -14.26
N ILE A 106 20.64 -24.53 -14.63
CA ILE A 106 20.35 -25.00 -15.98
C ILE A 106 19.33 -24.04 -16.59
N PRO A 107 19.77 -23.05 -17.42
CA PRO A 107 18.88 -22.05 -17.97
C PRO A 107 18.02 -22.63 -19.09
N PHE A 108 16.74 -22.25 -19.13
CA PHE A 108 15.79 -22.54 -20.20
C PHE A 108 15.01 -21.28 -20.61
N PRO A 109 14.52 -21.20 -21.86
CA PRO A 109 13.73 -20.05 -22.30
C PRO A 109 12.53 -19.79 -21.38
N GLY A 110 12.32 -18.52 -20.99
CA GLY A 110 11.29 -18.09 -20.08
C GLY A 110 11.69 -18.10 -18.60
N MET A 111 12.79 -18.74 -18.22
CA MET A 111 13.28 -18.81 -16.84
C MET A 111 13.55 -17.41 -16.27
N PRO A 112 12.98 -17.05 -15.12
CA PRO A 112 13.38 -15.85 -14.40
C PRO A 112 14.77 -16.07 -13.78
N ILE A 113 15.60 -15.06 -13.86
CA ILE A 113 16.94 -15.09 -13.23
C ILE A 113 17.19 -13.78 -12.50
N GLU A 114 18.03 -13.86 -11.51
CA GLU A 114 18.52 -12.73 -10.76
C GLU A 114 20.05 -12.72 -10.83
N ILE A 115 20.64 -11.62 -11.26
CA ILE A 115 22.08 -11.46 -11.29
C ILE A 115 22.49 -10.22 -10.50
N GLU A 116 23.63 -10.35 -9.85
CA GLU A 116 24.25 -9.25 -9.16
C GLU A 116 25.04 -8.38 -10.16
N SER A 117 24.76 -7.07 -10.18
CA SER A 117 25.52 -6.12 -10.99
C SER A 117 26.85 -5.80 -10.33
N GLU A 118 27.77 -5.18 -11.08
CA GLU A 118 29.10 -4.73 -10.60
C GLU A 118 29.00 -3.81 -9.34
N GLY A 119 27.84 -3.23 -9.07
CA GLY A 119 27.56 -2.41 -7.88
C GLY A 119 26.82 -3.14 -6.76
N GLY A 120 26.78 -4.49 -6.74
CA GLY A 120 26.12 -5.28 -5.71
C GLY A 120 24.57 -5.26 -5.77
N ARG A 121 23.98 -4.61 -6.75
CA ARG A 121 22.53 -4.57 -6.93
C ARG A 121 22.04 -5.82 -7.67
N LYS A 122 21.02 -6.45 -7.12
CA LYS A 122 20.35 -7.58 -7.77
C LYS A 122 19.43 -7.07 -8.87
N ILE A 123 19.69 -7.54 -10.09
CA ILE A 123 18.90 -7.20 -11.27
C ILE A 123 18.15 -8.45 -11.72
N LYS A 124 16.83 -8.34 -11.83
CA LYS A 124 15.97 -9.41 -12.32
C LYS A 124 15.91 -9.39 -13.84
N GLY A 125 16.01 -10.57 -14.46
CA GLY A 125 15.89 -10.73 -15.89
C GLY A 125 15.16 -12.03 -16.25
N ARG A 126 14.92 -12.21 -17.55
CA ARG A 126 14.30 -13.43 -18.09
C ARG A 126 15.14 -13.98 -19.21
N VAL A 127 15.37 -15.28 -19.19
CA VAL A 127 16.07 -15.99 -20.28
C VAL A 127 15.21 -15.97 -21.54
N LEU A 128 15.72 -15.43 -22.64
CA LEU A 128 15.05 -15.42 -23.94
C LEU A 128 15.34 -16.68 -24.74
N THR A 129 16.64 -17.01 -24.87
CA THR A 129 17.07 -18.16 -25.67
C THR A 129 18.32 -18.79 -25.08
N VAL A 130 18.43 -20.11 -25.24
CA VAL A 130 19.63 -20.90 -24.93
C VAL A 130 20.02 -21.63 -26.19
N SER A 131 21.14 -21.26 -26.81
CA SER A 131 21.61 -21.87 -28.07
C SER A 131 23.12 -21.71 -28.23
N GLY A 132 23.80 -22.72 -28.77
CA GLY A 132 25.21 -22.66 -29.11
C GLY A 132 26.13 -22.31 -27.91
N GLY A 133 25.79 -22.75 -26.70
CA GLY A 133 26.55 -22.42 -25.50
C GLY A 133 26.37 -20.99 -25.00
N ARG A 134 25.44 -20.24 -25.59
CA ARG A 134 25.09 -18.85 -25.21
C ARG A 134 23.66 -18.79 -24.65
N VAL A 135 23.50 -17.92 -23.65
CA VAL A 135 22.22 -17.64 -22.99
C VAL A 135 21.94 -16.16 -23.18
N ARG A 136 20.86 -15.82 -23.89
CA ARG A 136 20.38 -14.43 -24.00
C ARG A 136 19.40 -14.17 -22.89
N VAL A 137 19.62 -13.08 -22.15
CA VAL A 137 18.80 -12.66 -21.03
C VAL A 137 18.32 -11.25 -21.27
N ASP A 138 17.04 -11.02 -21.05
CA ASP A 138 16.39 -9.73 -21.12
C ASP A 138 16.20 -9.15 -19.72
N PHE A 139 16.72 -7.98 -19.48
CA PHE A 139 16.61 -7.20 -18.25
C PHE A 139 15.64 -6.03 -18.37
N ASN A 140 14.95 -5.92 -19.49
CA ASN A 140 13.87 -4.95 -19.62
C ASN A 140 12.73 -5.26 -18.65
N HIS A 141 11.94 -4.23 -18.34
CA HIS A 141 10.68 -4.45 -17.63
C HIS A 141 9.80 -5.46 -18.40
N PRO A 142 9.09 -6.37 -17.75
CA PRO A 142 8.27 -7.41 -18.42
C PRO A 142 7.28 -6.86 -19.46
N TYR A 143 6.77 -5.66 -19.22
CA TYR A 143 5.80 -4.98 -20.07
C TYR A 143 6.40 -3.89 -20.97
N ALA A 144 7.74 -3.72 -20.98
CA ALA A 144 8.40 -2.78 -21.87
C ALA A 144 8.15 -3.12 -23.34
N GLY A 145 7.83 -2.11 -24.14
CA GLY A 145 7.54 -2.23 -25.56
C GLY A 145 6.13 -2.74 -25.89
N LYS A 146 5.28 -2.93 -24.89
CA LYS A 146 3.89 -3.39 -25.07
C LYS A 146 2.91 -2.22 -24.99
N HIS A 147 1.85 -2.27 -25.81
CA HIS A 147 0.72 -1.39 -25.67
C HIS A 147 -0.18 -1.90 -24.55
N LEU A 148 -0.68 -0.99 -23.74
CA LEU A 148 -1.57 -1.32 -22.64
C LEU A 148 -2.97 -0.79 -22.93
N ILE A 149 -3.96 -1.50 -22.46
CA ILE A 149 -5.34 -1.06 -22.46
C ILE A 149 -5.80 -1.02 -21.00
N TYR A 150 -6.32 0.13 -20.59
CA TYR A 150 -6.94 0.32 -19.29
C TYR A 150 -8.44 0.54 -19.48
N GLU A 151 -9.22 -0.32 -18.86
CA GLU A 151 -10.63 -0.06 -18.62
C GLU A 151 -10.72 0.70 -17.31
N VAL A 152 -11.27 1.91 -17.34
CA VAL A 152 -11.31 2.80 -16.17
C VAL A 152 -12.73 3.29 -15.91
N GLU A 153 -13.02 3.50 -14.63
CA GLU A 153 -14.24 4.13 -14.16
C GLU A 153 -13.89 5.07 -13.01
N ILE A 154 -14.18 6.36 -13.16
CA ILE A 154 -14.09 7.32 -12.07
C ILE A 154 -15.35 7.17 -11.25
N VAL A 155 -15.23 6.55 -10.08
CA VAL A 155 -16.36 6.25 -9.20
C VAL A 155 -16.88 7.53 -8.54
N GLU A 156 -15.95 8.39 -8.11
CA GLU A 156 -16.24 9.58 -7.33
C GLU A 156 -15.17 10.65 -7.54
N LYS A 157 -15.58 11.92 -7.50
CA LYS A 157 -14.71 13.07 -7.31
C LYS A 157 -14.86 13.53 -5.87
N VAL A 158 -13.78 13.51 -5.11
CA VAL A 158 -13.75 13.91 -3.70
C VAL A 158 -13.72 15.43 -3.62
N GLU A 159 -14.75 16.03 -3.05
CA GLU A 159 -14.85 17.50 -2.97
C GLU A 159 -14.51 18.04 -1.58
N ASP A 160 -14.86 17.30 -0.53
CA ASP A 160 -14.61 17.68 0.86
C ASP A 160 -13.10 17.75 1.16
N PRO A 161 -12.59 18.86 1.74
CA PRO A 161 -11.17 19.04 2.00
C PRO A 161 -10.57 17.99 2.94
N ILE A 162 -11.29 17.59 3.99
CA ILE A 162 -10.82 16.56 4.94
C ILE A 162 -10.78 15.21 4.25
N GLU A 163 -11.79 14.86 3.47
CA GLU A 163 -11.84 13.61 2.72
C GLU A 163 -10.77 13.55 1.61
N LYS A 164 -10.36 14.68 1.01
CA LYS A 164 -9.21 14.75 0.10
C LYS A 164 -7.91 14.37 0.82
N VAL A 165 -7.68 14.92 2.00
CA VAL A 165 -6.50 14.58 2.80
C VAL A 165 -6.52 13.12 3.22
N LYS A 166 -7.66 12.61 3.70
CA LYS A 166 -7.82 11.18 4.03
C LYS A 166 -7.54 10.27 2.83
N ALA A 167 -8.02 10.64 1.65
CA ALA A 167 -7.79 9.91 0.41
C ALA A 167 -6.29 9.84 0.06
N MET A 168 -5.53 10.92 0.27
CA MET A 168 -4.08 10.92 0.06
C MET A 168 -3.36 10.09 1.13
N ILE A 169 -3.81 10.12 2.39
CA ILE A 169 -3.30 9.24 3.44
C ILE A 169 -3.56 7.77 3.07
N GLU A 170 -4.77 7.41 2.65
CA GLU A 170 -5.13 6.06 2.19
C GLU A 170 -4.22 5.57 1.04
N LEU A 171 -3.89 6.46 0.11
CA LEU A 171 -2.99 6.14 -1.01
C LEU A 171 -1.57 5.80 -0.54
N ARG A 172 -1.02 6.57 0.41
CA ARG A 172 0.38 6.44 0.85
C ARG A 172 0.56 5.47 2.01
N LEU A 173 -0.45 5.36 2.85
CA LEU A 173 -0.48 4.56 4.06
C LEU A 173 -1.75 3.69 4.13
N PRO A 174 -1.94 2.75 3.18
CA PRO A 174 -3.21 2.04 2.96
C PRO A 174 -3.65 1.12 4.11
N ARG A 175 -2.81 0.95 5.15
CA ARG A 175 -3.11 0.11 6.31
C ARG A 175 -3.52 0.90 7.56
N ILE A 176 -3.50 2.22 7.47
CA ILE A 176 -3.92 3.08 8.56
C ILE A 176 -5.43 3.30 8.50
N ASP A 177 -6.07 3.22 9.65
CA ASP A 177 -7.45 3.69 9.80
C ASP A 177 -7.46 5.23 9.82
N THR A 178 -7.78 5.82 8.67
CA THR A 178 -7.79 7.29 8.51
C THR A 178 -8.79 7.99 9.43
N ASN A 179 -9.77 7.27 10.00
CA ASN A 179 -10.72 7.85 10.95
C ASN A 179 -10.11 8.09 12.34
N LYS A 180 -8.99 7.44 12.65
CA LYS A 180 -8.23 7.67 13.88
C LYS A 180 -7.22 8.81 13.75
N VAL A 181 -6.87 9.21 12.53
CA VAL A 181 -5.95 10.31 12.26
C VAL A 181 -6.67 11.62 12.48
N VAL A 182 -6.07 12.52 13.27
CA VAL A 182 -6.64 13.85 13.48
C VAL A 182 -6.15 14.78 12.38
N ILE A 183 -7.08 15.37 11.64
CA ILE A 183 -6.80 16.22 10.47
C ILE A 183 -7.45 17.59 10.69
N GLU A 184 -6.64 18.63 10.64
CA GLU A 184 -7.06 20.02 10.67
C GLU A 184 -6.73 20.66 9.33
N VAL A 185 -7.74 21.16 8.63
CA VAL A 185 -7.61 21.75 7.30
C VAL A 185 -7.98 23.22 7.36
N GLY A 186 -7.02 24.08 7.03
CA GLY A 186 -7.23 25.50 6.80
C GLY A 186 -7.44 25.81 5.31
N GLU A 187 -7.33 27.07 4.93
CA GLU A 187 -7.51 27.49 3.53
C GLU A 187 -6.35 27.02 2.64
N LYS A 188 -5.10 27.07 3.15
CA LYS A 188 -3.88 26.70 2.44
C LYS A 188 -2.93 25.85 3.28
N ASP A 189 -3.28 25.62 4.51
CA ASP A 189 -2.50 24.86 5.48
C ASP A 189 -3.26 23.59 5.88
N VAL A 190 -2.50 22.57 6.23
CA VAL A 190 -3.05 21.31 6.74
C VAL A 190 -2.13 20.74 7.81
N THR A 191 -2.71 20.35 8.93
CA THR A 191 -2.02 19.65 10.02
C THR A 191 -2.58 18.24 10.13
N ILE A 192 -1.71 17.26 10.10
CA ILE A 192 -2.05 15.84 10.18
C ILE A 192 -1.35 15.24 11.41
N ASN A 193 -2.14 14.76 12.36
CA ASN A 193 -1.62 14.17 13.57
C ASN A 193 -1.81 12.64 13.55
N PHE A 194 -0.70 11.91 13.41
CA PHE A 194 -0.62 10.46 13.40
C PHE A 194 -0.41 9.85 14.80
N THR A 195 -0.28 10.67 15.85
CA THR A 195 -0.06 10.18 17.22
C THR A 195 -1.03 9.05 17.63
N PRO A 196 -2.33 9.12 17.30
CA PRO A 196 -3.28 8.07 17.68
C PRO A 196 -3.05 6.70 17.01
N VAL A 197 -2.26 6.66 15.92
CA VAL A 197 -2.02 5.44 15.11
C VAL A 197 -0.54 5.03 15.07
N LEU A 198 0.32 5.67 15.86
CA LEU A 198 1.77 5.39 15.86
C LEU A 198 2.13 3.95 16.22
N GLU A 199 1.32 3.29 17.06
CA GLU A 199 1.55 1.90 17.42
C GLU A 199 1.18 0.91 16.31
N GLU A 200 0.35 1.35 15.35
CA GLU A 200 -0.16 0.52 14.25
C GLU A 200 0.76 0.55 13.02
N ILE A 201 1.77 1.44 12.99
CA ILE A 201 2.64 1.65 11.83
C ILE A 201 4.13 1.62 12.18
N ASP A 202 4.91 1.04 11.29
CA ASP A 202 6.37 1.13 11.37
C ASP A 202 6.86 2.56 11.10
N LYS A 203 7.77 3.06 11.95
CA LYS A 203 8.32 4.43 11.88
C LYS A 203 8.90 4.77 10.51
N ASN A 204 9.65 3.85 9.89
CA ASN A 204 10.26 4.12 8.57
C ASN A 204 9.18 4.23 7.48
N THR A 205 8.12 3.43 7.59
CA THR A 205 6.96 3.49 6.68
C THR A 205 6.23 4.82 6.85
N LEU A 206 6.05 5.30 8.09
CA LEU A 206 5.42 6.58 8.36
C LEU A 206 6.25 7.74 7.79
N VAL A 207 7.56 7.78 8.08
CA VAL A 207 8.47 8.81 7.55
C VAL A 207 8.44 8.88 6.02
N LEU A 208 8.49 7.72 5.34
CA LEU A 208 8.38 7.70 3.88
C LEU A 208 7.00 8.16 3.41
N GLY A 209 5.95 7.75 4.13
CA GLY A 209 4.57 8.16 3.88
C GLY A 209 4.39 9.67 3.98
N GLU A 210 4.90 10.30 5.03
CA GLU A 210 4.84 11.76 5.24
C GLU A 210 5.54 12.54 4.12
N ILE A 211 6.74 12.12 3.71
CA ILE A 211 7.48 12.77 2.62
C ILE A 211 6.68 12.72 1.29
N LEU A 212 6.07 11.58 0.98
CA LEU A 212 5.27 11.43 -0.22
C LEU A 212 3.95 12.20 -0.11
N LEU A 213 3.32 12.16 1.05
CA LEU A 213 2.06 12.82 1.34
C LEU A 213 2.20 14.34 1.27
N GLU A 214 3.30 14.91 1.79
CA GLU A 214 3.60 16.33 1.66
C GLU A 214 3.63 16.78 0.19
N SER A 215 4.29 16.00 -0.68
CA SER A 215 4.32 16.28 -2.11
C SER A 215 2.93 16.24 -2.75
N ASP A 216 2.11 15.25 -2.36
CA ASP A 216 0.75 15.09 -2.90
C ASP A 216 -0.17 16.23 -2.45
N LEU A 217 -0.09 16.61 -1.16
CA LEU A 217 -0.91 17.67 -0.59
C LEU A 217 -0.53 19.03 -1.20
N LYS A 218 0.77 19.30 -1.40
CA LYS A 218 1.21 20.50 -2.13
C LYS A 218 0.72 20.51 -3.58
N PHE A 219 0.69 19.36 -4.23
CA PHE A 219 0.17 19.24 -5.59
C PHE A 219 -1.32 19.58 -5.69
N ILE A 220 -2.14 19.19 -4.70
CA ILE A 220 -3.58 19.46 -4.67
C ILE A 220 -3.94 20.83 -4.10
N GLY A 221 -2.94 21.67 -3.72
CA GLY A 221 -3.11 23.09 -3.46
C GLY A 221 -2.82 23.57 -2.04
N TYR A 222 -2.34 22.72 -1.14
CA TYR A 222 -1.85 23.17 0.17
C TYR A 222 -0.43 23.73 0.05
N GLU A 223 -0.16 24.84 0.73
CA GLU A 223 1.16 25.47 0.76
C GLU A 223 1.97 25.00 1.96
N ASP A 224 1.32 24.93 3.12
CA ASP A 224 1.91 24.52 4.39
C ASP A 224 1.31 23.18 4.86
N VAL A 225 2.19 22.18 5.02
CA VAL A 225 1.82 20.84 5.49
C VAL A 225 2.61 20.52 6.75
N THR A 226 1.90 20.26 7.84
CA THR A 226 2.49 19.94 9.14
C THR A 226 2.09 18.55 9.58
N PHE A 227 3.06 17.77 10.03
CA PHE A 227 2.85 16.43 10.60
C PHE A 227 3.17 16.42 12.10
N LYS A 228 2.41 15.61 12.84
CA LYS A 228 2.64 15.34 14.28
C LYS A 228 2.59 13.82 14.52
N PRO A 229 3.63 13.21 15.10
CA PRO A 229 4.98 13.80 15.26
C PRO A 229 5.62 14.07 13.89
N ASN A 230 6.54 14.99 13.82
CA ASN A 230 7.27 15.26 12.58
C ASN A 230 8.42 14.24 12.36
N VAL A 231 9.01 14.24 11.15
CA VAL A 231 10.11 13.32 10.80
C VAL A 231 11.28 13.40 11.77
N GLU A 232 11.63 14.59 12.27
CA GLU A 232 12.74 14.78 13.22
C GLU A 232 12.43 14.13 14.56
N GLU A 233 11.22 14.28 15.06
CA GLU A 233 10.73 13.63 16.29
C GLU A 233 10.68 12.10 16.13
N LEU A 234 10.23 11.61 14.99
CA LEU A 234 10.18 10.16 14.69
C LEU A 234 11.56 9.51 14.65
N LEU A 235 12.57 10.24 14.18
CA LEU A 235 13.94 9.74 14.04
C LEU A 235 14.80 9.92 15.31
N LYS A 236 14.34 10.68 16.32
CA LYS A 236 15.06 10.81 17.59
C LYS A 236 15.22 9.46 18.28
N PRO A 237 16.38 9.20 18.90
CA PRO A 237 16.55 8.04 19.77
C PRO A 237 15.57 8.06 20.94
N PRO A 238 15.09 6.92 21.42
CA PRO A 238 14.08 6.85 22.48
C PRO A 238 14.51 7.49 23.82
N GLU A 239 15.80 7.69 24.04
CA GLU A 239 16.33 8.35 25.24
C GLU A 239 16.13 9.87 25.22
N GLU A 240 16.28 10.53 24.05
CA GLU A 240 16.06 11.97 23.91
C GLU A 240 14.56 12.34 23.86
N ALA A 241 13.72 11.47 23.31
CA ALA A 241 12.27 11.67 23.27
C ALA A 241 11.60 11.58 24.66
N ALA A 242 12.24 10.92 25.63
CA ALA A 242 11.73 10.83 27.00
C ALA A 242 12.02 12.10 27.83
N GLU A 243 13.10 12.81 27.54
CA GLU A 243 13.48 14.04 28.25
C GLU A 243 12.63 15.24 27.82
N GLU A 244 12.35 15.40 26.51
CA GLU A 244 11.49 16.49 26.01
C GLU A 244 10.02 16.35 26.45
N ASN A 245 9.48 15.12 26.53
CA ASN A 245 8.11 14.89 27.04
C ASN A 245 7.96 15.21 28.53
N VAL A 246 9.05 15.26 29.29
CA VAL A 246 9.03 15.63 30.70
C VAL A 246 9.09 17.15 30.82
N GLU A 247 9.86 17.84 29.99
CA GLU A 247 9.94 19.30 29.96
C GLU A 247 8.63 19.94 29.47
N GLU A 248 8.03 19.43 28.40
CA GLU A 248 6.75 19.95 27.86
C GLU A 248 5.59 19.77 28.86
N LYS A 249 5.56 18.67 29.63
CA LYS A 249 4.56 18.45 30.68
C LYS A 249 4.79 19.32 31.93
N VAL A 250 6.02 19.77 32.17
CA VAL A 250 6.32 20.67 33.27
C VAL A 250 5.93 22.10 32.91
N GLU A 251 6.16 22.55 31.66
CA GLU A 251 5.74 23.87 31.20
C GLU A 251 4.21 24.00 31.13
N GLU A 252 3.48 22.96 30.67
CA GLU A 252 2.00 22.94 30.65
C GLU A 252 1.39 22.97 32.07
N GLN A 253 2.10 22.47 33.09
CA GLN A 253 1.64 22.52 34.48
C GLN A 253 1.96 23.86 35.16
N GLU A 254 3.03 24.56 34.78
CA GLU A 254 3.34 25.89 35.32
C GLU A 254 2.44 26.98 34.74
N GLU A 255 2.00 26.88 33.43
CA GLU A 255 1.04 27.84 32.87
C GLU A 255 -0.39 27.71 33.45
N THR A 256 -0.74 26.54 34.01
CA THR A 256 -2.07 26.34 34.63
C THR A 256 -2.10 26.75 36.12
N GLU A 257 -0.99 26.95 36.80
CA GLU A 257 -0.95 27.39 38.22
C GLU A 257 -0.92 28.92 38.41
N GLU A 258 -0.63 29.74 37.38
CA GLU A 258 -0.64 31.22 37.49
C GLU A 258 -2.01 31.89 37.31
N ALA A 259 -3.09 31.16 37.03
CA ALA A 259 -4.42 31.70 36.79
C ALA A 259 -5.49 31.20 37.78
N GLY A 260 -5.34 31.49 39.05
CA GLY A 260 -6.41 31.25 40.02
C GLY A 260 -6.55 32.40 41.03
N PRO A 261 -7.75 32.98 41.21
CA PRO A 261 -7.98 33.95 42.27
C PRO A 261 -8.46 33.33 43.56
N ALA A 262 -8.03 33.99 44.62
CA ALA A 262 -8.24 33.71 46.02
C ALA A 262 -9.67 33.72 46.53
N GLU A 263 -9.83 33.21 47.76
CA GLU A 263 -10.90 33.35 48.76
C GLU A 263 -12.06 32.31 48.64
N THR A 264 -12.49 31.64 49.67
CA THR A 264 -12.61 31.95 51.09
C THR A 264 -12.80 30.65 51.94
N VAL A 265 -12.23 30.69 53.12
CA VAL A 265 -12.34 29.74 54.22
C VAL A 265 -13.80 29.57 54.69
N GLN A 266 -14.22 28.36 54.96
CA GLN A 266 -15.00 28.03 56.21
C GLN A 266 -14.83 26.56 56.56
N GLU A 267 -14.38 26.40 57.82
CA GLU A 267 -14.31 25.19 58.62
C GLU A 267 -15.74 24.61 58.90
N GLU A 268 -15.87 23.31 58.87
CA GLU A 268 -16.63 22.61 59.93
C GLU A 268 -16.20 21.13 60.04
N LYS A 269 -15.86 20.79 61.28
CA LYS A 269 -15.50 19.47 61.79
C LYS A 269 -16.74 18.58 61.89
N THR A 270 -16.55 17.27 61.78
CA THR A 270 -16.79 16.20 62.79
C THR A 270 -16.76 14.87 62.08
N GLU A 271 -15.86 14.03 62.46
CA GLU A 271 -15.89 12.88 63.38
C GLU A 271 -16.54 11.60 62.86
N SER A 272 -15.68 10.56 62.91
CA SER A 272 -15.88 9.17 63.32
C SER A 272 -16.84 8.31 62.52
N ASP A 273 -16.73 7.04 62.29
CA ASP A 273 -16.00 5.95 62.96
C ASP A 273 -16.12 4.66 62.12
N GLU A 274 -15.07 3.88 62.25
CA GLU A 274 -15.03 2.41 62.35
C GLU A 274 -15.66 1.45 61.34
N THR A 275 -14.76 0.60 60.93
CA THR A 275 -14.76 -0.87 60.98
C THR A 275 -15.52 -1.68 59.94
N GLY A 276 -14.80 -2.67 59.50
CA GLY A 276 -15.37 -3.91 58.98
C GLY A 276 -14.55 -4.62 57.93
N GLU A 277 -13.54 -5.28 58.37
CA GLU A 277 -12.90 -6.51 57.88
C GLU A 277 -13.90 -7.49 57.23
N VAL A 278 -13.41 -8.26 56.32
CA VAL A 278 -13.25 -9.73 56.32
C VAL A 278 -13.40 -10.32 54.93
N LYS A 279 -12.33 -10.86 54.39
CA LYS A 279 -12.08 -12.21 53.84
C LYS A 279 -13.22 -12.87 53.03
N GLU A 280 -13.01 -13.65 52.07
CA GLU A 280 -12.11 -14.76 51.73
C GLU A 280 -12.48 -15.31 50.36
N GLU A 281 -11.47 -15.69 49.58
CA GLU A 281 -11.24 -16.96 48.90
C GLU A 281 -12.43 -17.67 48.20
N THR A 282 -12.24 -18.04 46.95
CA THR A 282 -11.95 -19.43 46.53
C THR A 282 -11.79 -19.54 45.03
N GLU A 283 -10.63 -20.01 44.63
CA GLU A 283 -10.28 -21.09 43.71
C GLU A 283 -11.44 -21.90 43.09
N ASN A 284 -11.34 -22.16 41.80
CA ASN A 284 -11.33 -23.50 41.18
C ASN A 284 -11.25 -23.33 39.64
N LYS A 285 -10.21 -23.75 38.99
CA LYS A 285 -9.69 -25.07 38.61
C LYS A 285 -10.58 -25.80 37.59
N ALA A 286 -9.89 -26.11 36.51
CA ALA A 286 -9.93 -27.33 35.74
C ALA A 286 -10.30 -27.24 34.25
N GLU A 287 -9.34 -27.55 33.48
CA GLU A 287 -9.26 -28.19 32.15
C GLU A 287 -10.13 -29.48 32.06
N PRO A 288 -9.95 -30.25 30.98
CA PRO A 288 -10.02 -30.08 29.52
C PRO A 288 -10.97 -31.14 28.90
N THR A 289 -11.11 -31.20 27.61
CA THR A 289 -11.40 -32.38 26.75
C THR A 289 -12.05 -31.88 25.46
N GLU A 290 -11.93 -32.40 24.27
CA GLU A 290 -11.34 -33.62 23.70
C GLU A 290 -11.24 -33.43 22.18
N GLU A 291 -10.27 -34.07 21.60
CA GLU A 291 -10.12 -34.42 20.19
C GLU A 291 -11.36 -35.09 19.61
N ILE A 292 -11.73 -34.75 18.39
CA ILE A 292 -12.31 -35.77 17.49
C ILE A 292 -11.61 -35.65 16.13
N VAL A 293 -10.81 -36.68 15.88
CA VAL A 293 -10.30 -37.12 14.58
C VAL A 293 -11.44 -37.84 13.88
N GLU A 294 -11.73 -37.49 12.65
CA GLU A 294 -12.42 -38.41 11.75
C GLU A 294 -11.82 -38.37 10.34
N GLU A 295 -11.15 -39.43 10.09
CA GLU A 295 -10.64 -40.00 8.85
C GLU A 295 -11.82 -40.52 8.03
N THR A 296 -11.90 -40.21 6.74
CA THR A 296 -12.43 -41.14 5.72
C THR A 296 -12.04 -40.65 4.34
N LYS A 297 -11.12 -41.35 3.74
CA LYS A 297 -11.31 -42.40 2.73
C LYS A 297 -11.32 -41.92 1.27
N ALA A 298 -10.23 -42.30 0.63
CA ALA A 298 -10.05 -42.35 -0.80
C ALA A 298 -11.14 -43.19 -1.50
N GLU A 299 -11.57 -42.76 -2.66
CA GLU A 299 -12.14 -43.64 -3.66
C GLU A 299 -11.53 -43.36 -5.04
N GLU A 300 -10.78 -44.32 -5.46
CA GLU A 300 -10.36 -44.63 -6.85
C GLU A 300 -11.59 -44.96 -7.70
N ALA A 301 -11.68 -44.43 -8.89
CA ALA A 301 -12.39 -45.07 -9.99
C ALA A 301 -11.90 -44.49 -11.33
N THR A 302 -10.95 -45.15 -11.96
CA THR A 302 -11.05 -45.93 -13.21
C THR A 302 -11.49 -45.17 -14.45
N SER A 303 -10.52 -45.05 -15.36
CA SER A 303 -10.69 -44.90 -16.82
C SER A 303 -11.55 -46.02 -17.40
N PRO A 304 -12.14 -45.82 -18.52
CA PRO A 304 -11.95 -46.80 -19.59
C PRO A 304 -11.43 -46.21 -20.91
N GLU A 305 -10.60 -47.01 -21.49
CA GLU A 305 -10.03 -46.99 -22.83
C GLU A 305 -11.11 -47.27 -23.91
N ASP A 306 -10.67 -46.91 -25.13
CA ASP A 306 -10.99 -47.49 -26.41
C ASP A 306 -12.39 -47.27 -27.05
N ASP A 307 -12.42 -46.68 -28.21
CA ASP A 307 -12.47 -47.45 -29.46
C ASP A 307 -12.34 -46.58 -30.75
N GLU A 308 -11.49 -47.09 -31.61
CA GLU A 308 -11.31 -46.86 -33.03
C GLU A 308 -12.62 -46.74 -33.82
N LYS A 309 -12.65 -45.93 -34.84
CA LYS A 309 -12.73 -46.35 -36.28
C LYS A 309 -12.98 -45.19 -37.25
N THR A 310 -11.98 -45.02 -38.11
CA THR A 310 -12.02 -44.99 -39.59
C THR A 310 -13.25 -44.44 -40.30
N GLY A 311 -12.99 -43.55 -41.25
CA GLY A 311 -13.67 -43.61 -42.54
C GLY A 311 -14.05 -42.32 -43.21
N GLN A 312 -13.29 -42.03 -44.20
CA GLN A 312 -13.46 -41.28 -45.47
C GLN A 312 -13.04 -39.83 -45.49
#